data_af880b642c2b274faf89202a90d6e836
#
_entry.id   af880b642c2b274faf89202a90d6e836
#
_cell.length_a   1.000
_cell.length_b   1.000
_cell.length_c   1.000
_cell.angle_alpha   90.00
_cell.angle_beta   90.00
_cell.angle_gamma   90.00
#
_symmetry.space_group_name_H-M   'P 1'
#
loop_
_entity.id
_entity.type
_entity.pdbx_description
1 polymer ?
#
loop_
_entity_poly.entity_id
_entity_poly.type
_entity_poly.pdbx_seq_one_letter_code
_entity_poly.pdbx_strand_id
1 'polypeptide(L)'
;MYTGDQMLLDEVKATLAMENLNLSKEQEKLLQDYAKGLITFEQFKEQLAKLSKEFKAAWILEASTFDKVYCYPGTDILINNFNEHDPKVLSQLEAMVTGARLIDLLKKPILGKFDPKHLQAIHHYIFQDVFSWAGKFRQVNISKEILFCDAQFIQKGLDKIFLQLKQEKYLRDCTSSDVASRAAYYLGELNAIHPFREGNGRTQREFIRELLLPLGFYVDYSRCDPKMMLYASINAFAGDYDLMTELFNKCIIENPQNLKYGKDI
;
A
#
# COMPACT_ATOMS: atom_id res chain seq x y z
N MET A 1 -21.03 9.06 -15.81
CA MET A 1 -20.76 7.63 -15.81
C MET A 1 -19.24 7.50 -15.74
N TYR A 2 -18.69 7.09 -14.58
CA TYR A 2 -17.25 6.89 -14.44
C TYR A 2 -16.87 5.69 -15.30
N THR A 3 -15.87 5.82 -16.16
CA THR A 3 -15.26 4.70 -16.83
C THR A 3 -14.46 3.88 -15.82
N GLY A 4 -14.37 2.55 -16.00
CA GLY A 4 -13.62 1.70 -15.05
C GLY A 4 -12.19 2.18 -14.82
N ASP A 5 -11.53 2.73 -15.84
CA ASP A 5 -10.16 3.27 -15.75
C ASP A 5 -10.05 4.53 -14.88
N GLN A 6 -11.09 5.39 -14.84
CA GLN A 6 -11.10 6.56 -13.96
C GLN A 6 -11.23 6.14 -12.50
N MET A 7 -12.05 5.14 -12.21
CA MET A 7 -12.21 4.60 -10.86
C MET A 7 -10.89 4.01 -10.34
N LEU A 8 -10.17 3.26 -11.18
CA LEU A 8 -8.84 2.74 -10.83
C LEU A 8 -7.84 3.86 -10.50
N LEU A 9 -7.84 4.92 -11.28
CA LEU A 9 -6.95 6.06 -11.05
C LEU A 9 -7.28 6.77 -9.74
N ASP A 10 -8.56 7.02 -9.46
CA ASP A 10 -8.99 7.72 -8.25
C ASP A 10 -8.65 6.91 -7.00
N GLU A 11 -8.77 5.58 -7.04
CA GLU A 11 -8.41 4.69 -5.96
C GLU A 11 -6.90 4.67 -5.70
N VAL A 12 -6.09 4.60 -6.76
CA VAL A 12 -4.63 4.68 -6.63
C VAL A 12 -4.19 6.03 -6.09
N LYS A 13 -4.78 7.14 -6.57
CA LYS A 13 -4.50 8.49 -6.05
C LYS A 13 -4.82 8.58 -4.55
N ALA A 14 -5.97 8.06 -4.12
CA ALA A 14 -6.33 8.06 -2.71
C ALA A 14 -5.34 7.26 -1.87
N THR A 15 -4.94 6.08 -2.33
CA THR A 15 -3.94 5.25 -1.66
C THR A 15 -2.58 5.94 -1.57
N LEU A 16 -2.14 6.64 -2.61
CA LEU A 16 -0.90 7.43 -2.59
C LEU A 16 -1.01 8.65 -1.67
N ALA A 17 -2.14 9.34 -1.67
CA ALA A 17 -2.38 10.51 -0.82
C ALA A 17 -2.35 10.16 0.69
N MET A 18 -2.75 8.95 1.08
CA MET A 18 -2.62 8.44 2.45
C MET A 18 -1.15 8.32 2.90
N GLU A 19 -0.21 8.26 1.97
CA GLU A 19 1.25 8.27 2.22
C GLU A 19 1.87 9.65 1.95
N ASN A 20 1.08 10.71 1.84
CA ASN A 20 1.50 12.07 1.45
C ASN A 20 2.17 12.14 0.06
N LEU A 21 1.90 11.18 -0.80
CA LEU A 21 2.42 11.13 -2.17
C LEU A 21 1.39 11.77 -3.12
N ASN A 22 1.54 13.07 -3.36
CA ASN A 22 0.65 13.82 -4.25
C ASN A 22 1.23 13.87 -5.66
N LEU A 23 0.38 13.65 -6.66
CA LEU A 23 0.76 13.63 -8.06
C LEU A 23 0.52 14.99 -8.73
N SER A 24 1.39 15.38 -9.67
CA SER A 24 1.12 16.50 -10.58
C SER A 24 0.12 16.08 -11.67
N LYS A 25 -0.43 17.05 -12.40
CA LYS A 25 -1.35 16.78 -13.51
C LYS A 25 -0.71 15.92 -14.61
N GLU A 26 0.58 16.13 -14.88
CA GLU A 26 1.36 15.38 -15.86
C GLU A 26 1.55 13.92 -15.40
N GLN A 27 1.80 13.71 -14.11
CA GLN A 27 1.92 12.40 -13.49
C GLN A 27 0.57 11.66 -13.47
N GLU A 28 -0.52 12.36 -13.13
CA GLU A 28 -1.87 11.80 -13.21
C GLU A 28 -2.21 11.33 -14.62
N LYS A 29 -1.88 12.16 -15.63
CA LYS A 29 -2.10 11.81 -17.03
C LYS A 29 -1.29 10.58 -17.44
N LEU A 30 -0.03 10.51 -17.06
CA LEU A 30 0.83 9.37 -17.37
C LEU A 30 0.30 8.06 -16.77
N LEU A 31 -0.17 8.09 -15.51
CA LEU A 31 -0.82 6.95 -14.87
C LEU A 31 -2.17 6.61 -15.55
N GLN A 32 -2.93 7.60 -15.98
CA GLN A 32 -4.18 7.39 -16.69
C GLN A 32 -3.95 6.72 -18.05
N ASP A 33 -2.94 7.14 -18.80
CA ASP A 33 -2.59 6.53 -20.09
C ASP A 33 -2.14 5.07 -19.90
N TYR A 34 -1.42 4.78 -18.83
CA TYR A 34 -1.09 3.41 -18.45
C TYR A 34 -2.32 2.60 -18.02
N ALA A 35 -3.19 3.15 -17.19
CA ALA A 35 -4.41 2.48 -16.74
C ALA A 35 -5.33 2.10 -17.91
N LYS A 36 -5.41 2.96 -18.93
CA LYS A 36 -6.17 2.71 -20.16
C LYS A 36 -5.50 1.73 -21.13
N GLY A 37 -4.28 1.28 -20.84
CA GLY A 37 -3.51 0.41 -21.75
C GLY A 37 -3.01 1.13 -23.00
N LEU A 38 -2.98 2.47 -23.03
CA LEU A 38 -2.48 3.26 -24.15
C LEU A 38 -0.96 3.20 -24.28
N ILE A 39 -0.28 2.92 -23.17
CA ILE A 39 1.16 2.73 -23.08
C ILE A 39 1.48 1.47 -22.30
N THR A 40 2.60 0.81 -22.64
CA THR A 40 3.13 -0.33 -21.89
C THR A 40 3.85 0.14 -20.63
N PHE A 41 4.14 -0.77 -19.69
CA PHE A 41 4.91 -0.43 -18.48
C PHE A 41 6.33 0.08 -18.82
N GLU A 42 6.97 -0.45 -19.86
CA GLU A 42 8.28 0.04 -20.31
C GLU A 42 8.18 1.48 -20.84
N GLN A 43 7.20 1.77 -21.70
CA GLN A 43 6.93 3.12 -22.18
C GLN A 43 6.59 4.09 -21.04
N PHE A 44 5.84 3.62 -20.04
CA PHE A 44 5.55 4.37 -18.81
C PHE A 44 6.86 4.74 -18.08
N LYS A 45 7.76 3.79 -17.85
CA LYS A 45 9.07 4.04 -17.21
C LYS A 45 9.95 5.03 -18.01
N GLU A 46 9.97 4.90 -19.33
CA GLU A 46 10.71 5.84 -20.19
C GLU A 46 10.19 7.27 -20.09
N GLN A 47 8.85 7.45 -20.10
CA GLN A 47 8.25 8.78 -19.95
C GLN A 47 8.46 9.34 -18.55
N LEU A 48 8.36 8.51 -17.51
CA LEU A 48 8.64 8.89 -16.13
C LEU A 48 10.08 9.37 -15.96
N ALA A 49 11.06 8.68 -16.57
CA ALA A 49 12.47 9.08 -16.52
C ALA A 49 12.72 10.45 -17.20
N LYS A 50 11.92 10.84 -18.18
CA LYS A 50 11.97 12.19 -18.77
C LYS A 50 11.39 13.24 -17.82
N LEU A 51 10.24 12.97 -17.22
CA LEU A 51 9.60 13.86 -16.25
C LEU A 51 10.49 14.08 -15.01
N SER A 52 11.18 13.04 -14.52
CA SER A 52 12.01 13.15 -13.31
C SER A 52 13.20 14.09 -13.44
N LYS A 53 13.69 14.37 -14.66
CA LYS A 53 14.75 15.34 -14.90
C LYS A 53 14.35 16.78 -14.58
N GLU A 54 13.05 17.06 -14.55
CA GLU A 54 12.50 18.39 -14.26
C GLU A 54 12.34 18.65 -12.74
N PHE A 55 12.48 17.61 -11.89
CA PHE A 55 12.23 17.70 -10.43
C PHE A 55 13.45 18.10 -9.61
N LYS A 56 14.66 18.26 -10.20
CA LYS A 56 15.91 18.52 -9.47
C LYS A 56 15.96 19.92 -8.88
N ALA A 57 15.65 20.02 -7.58
CA ALA A 57 15.98 21.16 -6.74
C ALA A 57 16.72 20.67 -5.51
N ALA A 58 17.95 21.16 -5.30
CA ALA A 58 18.84 20.75 -4.23
C ALA A 58 18.29 21.08 -2.82
N TRP A 59 18.30 20.10 -1.93
CA TRP A 59 18.12 20.29 -0.49
C TRP A 59 19.13 19.43 0.27
N ILE A 60 19.75 20.03 1.29
CA ILE A 60 20.59 19.34 2.26
C ILE A 60 19.72 19.11 3.48
N LEU A 61 19.51 17.85 3.85
CA LEU A 61 18.84 17.47 5.10
C LEU A 61 19.93 17.08 6.11
N GLU A 62 19.88 17.66 7.32
CA GLU A 62 20.66 17.15 8.44
C GLU A 62 20.04 15.84 8.93
N ALA A 63 20.77 14.75 8.80
CA ALA A 63 20.33 13.42 9.20
C ALA A 63 20.76 13.11 10.63
N SER A 64 19.83 12.66 11.47
CA SER A 64 20.06 12.43 12.90
C SER A 64 20.34 10.97 13.30
N THR A 65 19.96 9.97 12.49
CA THR A 65 20.27 8.54 12.75
C THR A 65 20.31 7.76 11.43
N PHE A 66 21.49 7.22 11.11
CA PHE A 66 21.66 6.49 9.84
C PHE A 66 21.29 5.02 9.97
N ASP A 67 20.30 4.60 9.19
CA ASP A 67 20.01 3.18 8.94
C ASP A 67 21.06 2.63 7.96
N LYS A 68 22.07 1.94 8.49
CA LYS A 68 23.18 1.38 7.70
C LYS A 68 22.81 0.20 6.81
N VAL A 69 21.63 -0.37 6.98
CA VAL A 69 21.16 -1.54 6.24
C VAL A 69 20.43 -1.13 4.97
N TYR A 70 19.60 -0.08 5.05
CA TYR A 70 18.69 0.28 3.98
C TYR A 70 18.97 1.66 3.35
N CYS A 71 19.79 2.51 3.98
CA CYS A 71 20.06 3.86 3.49
C CYS A 71 21.44 3.99 2.86
N TYR A 72 21.58 4.94 1.95
CA TYR A 72 22.91 5.33 1.45
C TYR A 72 23.78 5.85 2.60
N PRO A 73 25.09 5.56 2.59
CA PRO A 73 25.98 5.97 3.67
C PRO A 73 25.91 7.47 3.98
N GLY A 74 25.68 7.81 5.25
CA GLY A 74 25.61 9.18 5.70
C GLY A 74 24.30 9.92 5.35
N THR A 75 23.24 9.20 4.96
CA THR A 75 21.93 9.77 4.59
C THR A 75 20.78 8.97 5.20
N ASP A 76 19.57 9.56 5.20
CA ASP A 76 18.30 8.85 5.46
C ASP A 76 17.61 8.39 4.18
N ILE A 77 18.28 8.49 3.02
CA ILE A 77 17.72 8.14 1.73
C ILE A 77 17.87 6.64 1.51
N LEU A 78 16.75 5.97 1.25
CA LEU A 78 16.72 4.52 0.99
C LEU A 78 17.50 4.17 -0.28
N ILE A 79 18.34 3.16 -0.20
CA ILE A 79 19.00 2.56 -1.37
C ILE A 79 17.91 2.04 -2.31
N ASN A 80 17.91 2.52 -3.54
CA ASN A 80 16.87 2.29 -4.51
C ASN A 80 17.42 1.91 -5.90
N ASN A 81 16.58 1.26 -6.71
CA ASN A 81 16.97 0.75 -8.02
C ASN A 81 17.18 1.86 -9.08
N PHE A 82 16.78 3.10 -8.78
CA PHE A 82 17.01 4.26 -9.64
C PHE A 82 18.38 4.91 -9.41
N ASN A 83 19.09 4.50 -8.35
CA ASN A 83 20.30 5.16 -7.85
C ASN A 83 20.06 6.67 -7.63
N GLU A 84 18.88 7.02 -7.12
CA GLU A 84 18.49 8.40 -6.87
C GLU A 84 18.83 8.79 -5.41
N HIS A 85 19.47 9.95 -5.27
CA HIS A 85 19.95 10.50 -4.00
C HIS A 85 19.21 11.78 -3.58
N ASP A 86 18.29 12.28 -4.41
CA ASP A 86 17.37 13.36 -4.01
C ASP A 86 16.09 12.75 -3.44
N PRO A 87 15.75 13.02 -2.15
CA PRO A 87 14.59 12.39 -1.51
C PRO A 87 13.27 12.80 -2.15
N LYS A 88 13.17 14.00 -2.74
CA LYS A 88 11.95 14.45 -3.43
C LYS A 88 11.76 13.72 -4.75
N VAL A 89 12.85 13.59 -5.51
CA VAL A 89 12.83 12.85 -6.79
C VAL A 89 12.52 11.38 -6.51
N LEU A 90 13.16 10.78 -5.50
CA LEU A 90 12.89 9.40 -5.11
C LEU A 90 11.40 9.21 -4.72
N SER A 91 10.84 10.11 -3.90
CA SER A 91 9.43 10.06 -3.49
C SER A 91 8.48 10.11 -4.70
N GLN A 92 8.78 10.94 -5.70
CA GLN A 92 7.98 11.05 -6.92
C GLN A 92 8.10 9.79 -7.80
N LEU A 93 9.31 9.25 -7.98
CA LEU A 93 9.55 8.01 -8.72
C LEU A 93 8.84 6.83 -8.04
N GLU A 94 8.96 6.73 -6.73
CA GLU A 94 8.29 5.70 -5.93
C GLU A 94 6.76 5.79 -6.08
N ALA A 95 6.18 6.99 -5.91
CA ALA A 95 4.74 7.20 -6.06
C ALA A 95 4.23 6.73 -7.43
N MET A 96 4.93 7.12 -8.50
CA MET A 96 4.52 6.80 -9.86
C MET A 96 4.63 5.30 -10.17
N VAL A 97 5.75 4.68 -9.82
CA VAL A 97 5.98 3.26 -10.13
C VAL A 97 5.07 2.37 -9.29
N THR A 98 4.94 2.65 -7.99
CA THR A 98 4.03 1.88 -7.13
C THR A 98 2.57 2.13 -7.49
N GLY A 99 2.21 3.34 -7.95
CA GLY A 99 0.88 3.64 -8.47
C GLY A 99 0.53 2.79 -9.71
N ALA A 100 1.46 2.65 -10.65
CA ALA A 100 1.27 1.76 -11.80
C ALA A 100 1.11 0.29 -11.39
N ARG A 101 1.91 -0.20 -10.42
CA ARG A 101 1.78 -1.56 -9.89
C ARG A 101 0.45 -1.80 -9.15
N LEU A 102 -0.05 -0.79 -8.43
CA LEU A 102 -1.37 -0.85 -7.81
C LEU A 102 -2.48 -0.92 -8.85
N ILE A 103 -2.40 -0.17 -9.96
CA ILE A 103 -3.34 -0.30 -11.09
C ILE A 103 -3.37 -1.74 -11.60
N ASP A 104 -2.22 -2.39 -11.74
CA ASP A 104 -2.15 -3.79 -12.17
C ASP A 104 -2.84 -4.73 -11.16
N LEU A 105 -2.60 -4.54 -9.86
CA LEU A 105 -3.24 -5.35 -8.80
C LEU A 105 -4.75 -5.12 -8.73
N LEU A 106 -5.21 -3.89 -8.93
CA LEU A 106 -6.64 -3.59 -9.02
C LEU A 106 -7.30 -4.32 -10.20
N LYS A 107 -6.59 -4.50 -11.33
CA LYS A 107 -7.04 -5.27 -12.48
C LYS A 107 -6.91 -6.78 -12.28
N LYS A 108 -5.84 -7.22 -11.63
CA LYS A 108 -5.52 -8.63 -11.44
C LYS A 108 -4.84 -8.84 -10.08
N PRO A 109 -5.63 -9.19 -9.05
CA PRO A 109 -5.11 -9.47 -7.72
C PRO A 109 -4.10 -10.63 -7.71
N ILE A 110 -3.22 -10.65 -6.69
CA ILE A 110 -2.30 -11.77 -6.47
C ILE A 110 -3.07 -12.91 -5.80
N LEU A 111 -3.04 -14.09 -6.42
CA LEU A 111 -3.61 -15.29 -5.80
C LEU A 111 -2.70 -15.76 -4.67
N GLY A 112 -3.25 -15.89 -3.46
CA GLY A 112 -2.51 -16.30 -2.26
C GLY A 112 -3.38 -17.00 -1.21
N LYS A 113 -2.74 -17.37 -0.10
CA LYS A 113 -3.40 -18.11 1.00
C LYS A 113 -3.76 -17.21 2.18
N PHE A 114 -3.72 -15.89 2.01
CA PHE A 114 -3.90 -14.92 3.09
C PHE A 114 -3.02 -15.27 4.31
N ASP A 115 -1.72 -15.41 4.07
CA ASP A 115 -0.67 -15.74 5.02
C ASP A 115 0.49 -14.71 4.92
N PRO A 116 1.55 -14.80 5.75
CA PRO A 116 2.68 -13.88 5.66
C PRO A 116 3.35 -13.85 4.28
N LYS A 117 3.37 -14.99 3.55
CA LYS A 117 3.95 -15.06 2.20
C LYS A 117 3.11 -14.29 1.18
N HIS A 118 1.78 -14.31 1.32
CA HIS A 118 0.90 -13.52 0.48
C HIS A 118 1.13 -12.02 0.71
N LEU A 119 1.25 -11.58 1.96
CA LEU A 119 1.59 -10.18 2.28
C LEU A 119 2.96 -9.79 1.68
N GLN A 120 3.96 -10.67 1.74
CA GLN A 120 5.27 -10.47 1.11
C GLN A 120 5.18 -10.40 -0.42
N ALA A 121 4.34 -11.22 -1.05
CA ALA A 121 4.14 -11.22 -2.50
C ALA A 121 3.51 -9.92 -2.99
N ILE A 122 2.51 -9.39 -2.28
CA ILE A 122 1.90 -8.08 -2.56
C ILE A 122 2.96 -6.98 -2.43
N HIS A 123 3.71 -6.93 -1.33
CA HIS A 123 4.78 -5.95 -1.15
C HIS A 123 5.84 -6.06 -2.25
N HIS A 124 6.27 -7.26 -2.59
CA HIS A 124 7.23 -7.48 -3.66
C HIS A 124 6.70 -6.92 -4.98
N TYR A 125 5.47 -7.23 -5.34
CA TYR A 125 4.87 -6.78 -6.59
C TYR A 125 4.80 -5.24 -6.68
N ILE A 126 4.41 -4.58 -5.60
CA ILE A 126 4.29 -3.12 -5.56
C ILE A 126 5.66 -2.44 -5.67
N PHE A 127 6.70 -2.99 -5.01
CA PHE A 127 7.96 -2.29 -4.78
C PHE A 127 9.17 -2.87 -5.53
N GLN A 128 9.03 -3.93 -6.31
CA GLN A 128 10.14 -4.62 -6.97
C GLN A 128 10.97 -3.75 -7.92
N ASP A 129 10.37 -2.73 -8.51
CA ASP A 129 11.08 -1.80 -9.40
C ASP A 129 11.77 -0.67 -8.63
N VAL A 130 11.41 -0.46 -7.37
CA VAL A 130 11.94 0.63 -6.52
C VAL A 130 13.04 0.14 -5.60
N PHE A 131 12.85 -1.02 -4.94
CA PHE A 131 13.74 -1.51 -3.91
C PHE A 131 14.15 -2.98 -4.13
N SER A 132 15.45 -3.25 -4.02
CA SER A 132 16.01 -4.62 -4.14
C SER A 132 15.58 -5.56 -2.99
N TRP A 133 15.12 -5.01 -1.88
CA TRP A 133 14.61 -5.73 -0.72
C TRP A 133 13.08 -5.90 -0.72
N ALA A 134 12.39 -5.52 -1.80
CA ALA A 134 10.95 -5.68 -1.93
C ALA A 134 10.50 -7.11 -1.58
N GLY A 135 9.45 -7.23 -0.77
CA GLY A 135 8.94 -8.51 -0.28
C GLY A 135 9.66 -9.07 0.95
N LYS A 136 10.74 -8.44 1.43
CA LYS A 136 11.47 -8.90 2.62
C LYS A 136 11.05 -8.12 3.86
N PHE A 137 10.83 -8.81 4.97
CA PHE A 137 10.59 -8.16 6.25
C PHE A 137 11.84 -7.40 6.70
N ARG A 138 11.63 -6.26 7.35
CA ARG A 138 12.72 -5.41 7.84
C ARG A 138 13.55 -6.11 8.93
N GLN A 139 14.82 -5.76 8.96
CA GLN A 139 15.78 -6.25 9.93
C GLN A 139 16.17 -5.20 10.97
N VAL A 140 15.61 -3.99 10.86
CA VAL A 140 15.88 -2.87 11.76
C VAL A 140 14.60 -2.40 12.45
N ASN A 141 14.74 -1.83 13.64
CA ASN A 141 13.61 -1.18 14.30
C ASN A 141 13.33 0.15 13.62
N ILE A 142 12.05 0.48 13.50
CA ILE A 142 11.58 1.74 12.89
C ILE A 142 10.53 2.38 13.80
N SER A 143 10.40 3.71 13.70
CA SER A 143 9.41 4.50 14.40
C SER A 143 8.86 5.60 13.51
N LYS A 144 7.60 5.95 13.69
CA LYS A 144 6.96 7.18 13.22
C LYS A 144 6.23 7.74 14.44
N GLU A 145 6.88 8.61 15.23
CA GLU A 145 6.37 9.11 16.54
C GLU A 145 6.12 8.00 17.58
N ILE A 146 5.71 6.80 17.16
CA ILE A 146 5.50 5.60 17.97
C ILE A 146 6.44 4.50 17.48
N LEU A 147 7.01 3.72 18.42
CA LEU A 147 7.85 2.58 18.10
C LEU A 147 6.95 1.41 17.63
N PHE A 148 7.17 0.93 16.42
CA PHE A 148 6.50 -0.27 15.90
C PHE A 148 7.09 -1.55 16.53
N CYS A 149 6.51 -2.72 16.19
CA CYS A 149 7.00 -4.01 16.63
C CYS A 149 8.51 -4.14 16.41
N ASP A 150 9.24 -4.66 17.42
CA ASP A 150 10.67 -4.94 17.26
C ASP A 150 10.90 -5.95 16.12
N ALA A 151 11.94 -5.71 15.32
CA ALA A 151 12.20 -6.47 14.10
C ALA A 151 12.33 -7.99 14.36
N GLN A 152 12.89 -8.40 15.48
CA GLN A 152 13.03 -9.81 15.86
C GLN A 152 11.70 -10.51 16.14
N PHE A 153 10.62 -9.76 16.41
CA PHE A 153 9.29 -10.31 16.72
C PHE A 153 8.30 -10.23 15.56
N ILE A 154 8.66 -9.63 14.43
CA ILE A 154 7.78 -9.47 13.26
C ILE A 154 7.17 -10.81 12.85
N GLN A 155 7.99 -11.83 12.62
CA GLN A 155 7.50 -13.14 12.18
C GLN A 155 6.50 -13.72 13.18
N LYS A 156 6.83 -13.71 14.46
CA LYS A 156 5.97 -14.24 15.53
C LYS A 156 4.64 -13.46 15.62
N GLY A 157 4.69 -12.14 15.47
CA GLY A 157 3.49 -11.31 15.47
C GLY A 157 2.58 -11.62 14.27
N LEU A 158 3.15 -11.69 13.07
CA LEU A 158 2.42 -12.06 11.87
C LEU A 158 1.82 -13.47 11.97
N ASP A 159 2.58 -14.46 12.45
CA ASP A 159 2.08 -15.82 12.63
C ASP A 159 0.83 -15.86 13.53
N LYS A 160 0.81 -15.05 14.61
CA LYS A 160 -0.35 -14.92 15.49
C LYS A 160 -1.56 -14.34 14.75
N ILE A 161 -1.38 -13.23 14.02
CA ILE A 161 -2.48 -12.57 13.28
C ILE A 161 -3.04 -13.50 12.21
N PHE A 162 -2.18 -14.15 11.42
CA PHE A 162 -2.62 -15.02 10.33
C PHE A 162 -3.19 -16.36 10.84
N LEU A 163 -2.74 -16.84 12.00
CA LEU A 163 -3.41 -17.97 12.67
C LEU A 163 -4.84 -17.63 13.08
N GLN A 164 -5.04 -16.44 13.65
CA GLN A 164 -6.38 -15.96 14.02
C GLN A 164 -7.25 -15.79 12.77
N LEU A 165 -6.74 -15.16 11.69
CA LEU A 165 -7.46 -15.02 10.43
C LEU A 165 -7.89 -16.38 9.84
N LYS A 166 -7.02 -17.37 9.94
CA LYS A 166 -7.33 -18.75 9.52
C LYS A 166 -8.41 -19.38 10.40
N GLN A 167 -8.38 -19.18 11.73
CA GLN A 167 -9.40 -19.66 12.65
C GLN A 167 -10.77 -19.02 12.37
N GLU A 168 -10.78 -17.76 11.95
CA GLU A 168 -11.97 -17.03 11.48
C GLU A 168 -12.35 -17.38 10.02
N LYS A 169 -11.77 -18.46 9.46
CA LYS A 169 -12.03 -18.96 8.10
C LYS A 169 -11.86 -17.88 7.04
N TYR A 170 -10.89 -16.98 7.22
CA TYR A 170 -10.64 -15.85 6.33
C TYR A 170 -11.86 -14.96 6.13
N LEU A 171 -12.60 -14.72 7.22
CA LEU A 171 -13.83 -13.91 7.31
C LEU A 171 -15.01 -14.44 6.49
N ARG A 172 -14.99 -15.69 6.02
CA ARG A 172 -16.06 -16.26 5.18
C ARG A 172 -17.41 -16.36 5.88
N ASP A 173 -17.41 -16.45 7.19
CA ASP A 173 -18.63 -16.53 8.01
C ASP A 173 -19.08 -15.14 8.53
N CYS A 174 -18.38 -14.05 8.17
CA CYS A 174 -18.74 -12.70 8.57
C CYS A 174 -20.02 -12.25 7.84
N THR A 175 -20.89 -11.59 8.59
CA THR A 175 -22.04 -10.88 8.01
C THR A 175 -21.58 -9.54 7.39
N SER A 176 -22.41 -8.94 6.55
CA SER A 176 -22.13 -7.59 6.01
C SER A 176 -21.95 -6.53 7.10
N SER A 177 -22.58 -6.73 8.29
CA SER A 177 -22.41 -5.83 9.44
C SER A 177 -21.05 -5.98 10.13
N ASP A 178 -20.41 -7.15 10.05
CA ASP A 178 -19.19 -7.45 10.79
C ASP A 178 -17.92 -7.22 9.96
N VAL A 179 -18.04 -7.26 8.64
CA VAL A 179 -16.90 -7.22 7.74
C VAL A 179 -16.04 -5.96 7.91
N ALA A 180 -16.68 -4.81 8.15
CA ALA A 180 -15.97 -3.53 8.35
C ALA A 180 -15.14 -3.55 9.63
N SER A 181 -15.70 -4.04 10.75
CA SER A 181 -14.98 -4.12 12.02
C SER A 181 -13.83 -5.14 11.95
N ARG A 182 -14.01 -6.26 11.23
CA ARG A 182 -12.94 -7.24 11.06
C ARG A 182 -11.83 -6.74 10.14
N ALA A 183 -12.18 -6.04 9.04
CA ALA A 183 -11.21 -5.37 8.18
C ALA A 183 -10.40 -4.32 8.96
N ALA A 184 -11.07 -3.51 9.79
CA ALA A 184 -10.45 -2.52 10.67
C ALA A 184 -9.46 -3.17 11.65
N TYR A 185 -9.86 -4.25 12.31
CA TYR A 185 -9.02 -5.01 13.21
C TYR A 185 -7.75 -5.51 12.49
N TYR A 186 -7.89 -6.23 11.37
CA TYR A 186 -6.74 -6.80 10.67
C TYR A 186 -5.81 -5.72 10.08
N LEU A 187 -6.37 -4.62 9.56
CA LEU A 187 -5.54 -3.49 9.09
C LEU A 187 -4.75 -2.88 10.27
N GLY A 188 -5.38 -2.66 11.42
CA GLY A 188 -4.75 -2.11 12.62
C GLY A 188 -3.65 -3.01 13.18
N GLU A 189 -3.90 -4.32 13.29
CA GLU A 189 -2.92 -5.29 13.78
C GLU A 189 -1.70 -5.41 12.84
N LEU A 190 -1.93 -5.44 11.52
CA LEU A 190 -0.84 -5.42 10.54
C LEU A 190 -0.05 -4.11 10.61
N ASN A 191 -0.73 -2.98 10.84
CA ASN A 191 -0.10 -1.69 10.99
C ASN A 191 0.75 -1.60 12.27
N ALA A 192 0.31 -2.20 13.38
CA ALA A 192 1.09 -2.25 14.62
C ALA A 192 2.39 -3.06 14.46
N ILE A 193 2.40 -4.12 13.66
CA ILE A 193 3.61 -4.87 13.33
C ILE A 193 4.51 -4.08 12.38
N HIS A 194 3.96 -3.44 11.36
CA HIS A 194 4.69 -2.65 10.37
C HIS A 194 5.89 -3.42 9.77
N PRO A 195 5.66 -4.56 9.10
CA PRO A 195 6.71 -5.56 8.87
C PRO A 195 7.77 -5.17 7.84
N PHE A 196 7.53 -4.18 6.98
CA PHE A 196 8.47 -3.76 5.94
C PHE A 196 9.19 -2.48 6.31
N ARG A 197 10.33 -2.21 5.65
CA ARG A 197 11.09 -0.98 5.89
C ARG A 197 10.36 0.27 5.37
N GLU A 198 9.67 0.15 4.24
CA GLU A 198 8.81 1.15 3.62
C GLU A 198 7.62 0.47 2.95
N GLY A 199 6.56 1.20 2.59
CA GLY A 199 5.43 0.69 1.81
C GLY A 199 4.41 -0.16 2.59
N ASN A 200 4.43 -0.13 3.91
CA ASN A 200 3.52 -0.90 4.75
C ASN A 200 2.05 -0.56 4.48
N GLY A 201 1.70 0.72 4.46
CA GLY A 201 0.31 1.15 4.29
C GLY A 201 -0.29 0.68 2.96
N ARG A 202 0.43 0.90 1.83
CA ARG A 202 -0.01 0.45 0.50
C ARG A 202 -0.21 -1.06 0.44
N THR A 203 0.74 -1.82 0.99
CA THR A 203 0.69 -3.28 1.04
C THR A 203 -0.46 -3.79 1.90
N GLN A 204 -0.65 -3.22 3.07
CA GLN A 204 -1.70 -3.62 4.02
C GLN A 204 -3.10 -3.32 3.46
N ARG A 205 -3.30 -2.15 2.87
CA ARG A 205 -4.57 -1.80 2.23
C ARG A 205 -4.90 -2.73 1.07
N GLU A 206 -3.90 -3.04 0.23
CA GLU A 206 -4.08 -3.98 -0.86
C GLU A 206 -4.39 -5.39 -0.33
N PHE A 207 -3.69 -5.85 0.71
CA PHE A 207 -3.98 -7.14 1.34
C PHE A 207 -5.43 -7.22 1.87
N ILE A 208 -5.93 -6.17 2.54
CA ILE A 208 -7.32 -6.14 3.01
C ILE A 208 -8.29 -6.14 1.83
N ARG A 209 -8.00 -5.39 0.75
CA ARG A 209 -8.82 -5.41 -0.45
C ARG A 209 -8.91 -6.82 -1.03
N GLU A 210 -7.77 -7.50 -1.22
CA GLU A 210 -7.73 -8.86 -1.75
C GLU A 210 -8.42 -9.88 -0.84
N LEU A 211 -8.32 -9.71 0.48
CA LEU A 211 -9.00 -10.57 1.46
C LEU A 211 -10.52 -10.50 1.34
N LEU A 212 -11.07 -9.33 1.05
CA LEU A 212 -12.52 -9.10 1.01
C LEU A 212 -13.14 -9.42 -0.37
N LEU A 213 -12.36 -9.38 -1.45
CA LEU A 213 -12.86 -9.67 -2.80
C LEU A 213 -13.58 -11.02 -2.95
N PRO A 214 -13.03 -12.16 -2.47
CA PRO A 214 -13.69 -13.46 -2.57
C PRO A 214 -14.98 -13.57 -1.75
N LEU A 215 -15.18 -12.65 -0.81
CA LEU A 215 -16.36 -12.58 0.04
C LEU A 215 -17.49 -11.76 -0.60
N GLY A 216 -17.25 -11.18 -1.79
CA GLY A 216 -18.22 -10.33 -2.48
C GLY A 216 -18.18 -8.87 -2.03
N PHE A 217 -17.10 -8.43 -1.38
CA PHE A 217 -16.93 -7.04 -0.97
C PHE A 217 -15.78 -6.40 -1.74
N TYR A 218 -15.96 -5.14 -2.10
CA TYR A 218 -14.94 -4.31 -2.71
C TYR A 218 -14.60 -3.16 -1.76
N VAL A 219 -13.32 -2.83 -1.62
CA VAL A 219 -12.88 -1.70 -0.79
C VAL A 219 -12.46 -0.56 -1.70
N ASP A 220 -13.26 0.50 -1.73
CA ASP A 220 -12.99 1.74 -2.48
C ASP A 220 -12.34 2.77 -1.55
N TYR A 221 -11.02 2.80 -1.51
CA TYR A 221 -10.27 3.74 -0.68
C TYR A 221 -10.41 5.21 -1.13
N SER A 222 -10.93 5.50 -2.32
CA SER A 222 -11.19 6.88 -2.75
C SER A 222 -12.27 7.57 -1.92
N ARG A 223 -13.06 6.79 -1.18
CA ARG A 223 -14.08 7.28 -0.25
C ARG A 223 -13.53 7.61 1.14
N CYS A 224 -12.27 7.31 1.41
CA CYS A 224 -11.62 7.57 2.68
C CYS A 224 -10.86 8.90 2.64
N ASP A 225 -11.09 9.75 3.65
CA ASP A 225 -10.23 10.92 3.87
C ASP A 225 -8.84 10.45 4.36
N PRO A 226 -7.73 10.83 3.68
CA PRO A 226 -6.39 10.42 4.05
C PRO A 226 -5.99 10.80 5.49
N LYS A 227 -6.43 11.97 5.98
CA LYS A 227 -6.15 12.43 7.35
C LYS A 227 -6.89 11.57 8.36
N MET A 228 -8.15 11.26 8.08
CA MET A 228 -8.94 10.39 8.95
C MET A 228 -8.37 8.97 9.00
N MET A 229 -7.82 8.46 7.88
CA MET A 229 -7.12 7.17 7.86
C MET A 229 -5.90 7.17 8.76
N LEU A 230 -5.13 8.27 8.80
CA LEU A 230 -4.00 8.43 9.70
C LEU A 230 -4.44 8.41 11.18
N TYR A 231 -5.46 9.19 11.55
CA TYR A 231 -6.00 9.20 12.92
C TYR A 231 -6.56 7.84 13.33
N ALA A 232 -7.29 7.18 12.43
CA ALA A 232 -7.80 5.83 12.67
C ALA A 232 -6.67 4.81 12.90
N SER A 233 -5.56 4.96 12.16
CA SER A 233 -4.38 4.11 12.33
C SER A 233 -3.68 4.33 13.68
N ILE A 234 -3.63 5.57 14.17
CA ILE A 234 -3.10 5.91 15.50
C ILE A 234 -3.99 5.33 16.61
N ASN A 235 -5.32 5.48 16.50
CA ASN A 235 -6.27 4.91 17.47
C ASN A 235 -6.20 3.37 17.50
N ALA A 236 -6.15 2.74 16.32
CA ALA A 236 -6.02 1.29 16.20
C ALA A 236 -4.73 0.75 16.83
N PHE A 237 -3.63 1.52 16.79
CA PHE A 237 -2.39 1.16 17.48
C PHE A 237 -2.58 1.12 19.01
N ALA A 238 -3.46 1.95 19.54
CA ALA A 238 -3.84 1.93 20.96
C ALA A 238 -4.92 0.86 21.30
N GLY A 239 -5.37 0.08 20.31
CA GLY A 239 -6.40 -0.95 20.46
C GLY A 239 -7.84 -0.45 20.28
N ASP A 240 -8.03 0.79 19.84
CA ASP A 240 -9.33 1.36 19.50
C ASP A 240 -9.55 1.34 17.97
N TYR A 241 -10.44 0.47 17.51
CA TYR A 241 -10.74 0.25 16.09
C TYR A 241 -12.01 0.98 15.62
N ASP A 242 -12.68 1.75 16.46
CA ASP A 242 -14.00 2.32 16.14
C ASP A 242 -13.93 3.26 14.95
N LEU A 243 -12.99 4.22 14.94
CA LEU A 243 -12.80 5.14 13.84
C LEU A 243 -12.41 4.43 12.53
N MET A 244 -11.56 3.41 12.62
CA MET A 244 -11.17 2.59 11.47
C MET A 244 -12.38 1.81 10.92
N THR A 245 -13.24 1.30 11.81
CA THR A 245 -14.49 0.63 11.44
C THR A 245 -15.45 1.58 10.73
N GLU A 246 -15.60 2.81 11.21
CA GLU A 246 -16.40 3.85 10.54
C GLU A 246 -15.90 4.14 9.13
N LEU A 247 -14.57 4.22 8.93
CA LEU A 247 -13.98 4.41 7.61
C LEU A 247 -14.27 3.22 6.69
N PHE A 248 -14.11 2.01 7.17
CA PHE A 248 -14.42 0.81 6.37
C PHE A 248 -15.90 0.71 6.02
N ASN A 249 -16.81 1.13 6.89
CA ASN A 249 -18.24 1.21 6.57
C ASN A 249 -18.55 2.17 5.40
N LYS A 250 -17.70 3.19 5.18
CA LYS A 250 -17.82 4.11 4.03
C LYS A 250 -17.17 3.56 2.77
N CYS A 251 -16.07 2.81 2.93
CA CYS A 251 -15.23 2.34 1.83
C CYS A 251 -15.65 0.98 1.28
N ILE A 252 -16.23 0.10 2.12
CA ILE A 252 -16.68 -1.22 1.69
C ILE A 252 -18.00 -1.11 0.93
N ILE A 253 -18.01 -1.71 -0.24
CA ILE A 253 -19.18 -1.79 -1.12
C ILE A 253 -19.47 -3.26 -1.34
N GLU A 254 -20.72 -3.70 -1.11
CA GLU A 254 -21.16 -5.01 -1.59
C GLU A 254 -20.99 -5.04 -3.11
N ASN A 255 -20.32 -6.08 -3.60
CA ASN A 255 -19.89 -6.15 -4.99
C ASN A 255 -21.07 -5.97 -5.93
N PRO A 256 -21.22 -4.84 -6.64
CA PRO A 256 -22.25 -4.74 -7.67
C PRO A 256 -21.87 -5.75 -8.73
N GLN A 257 -22.82 -6.55 -9.21
CA GLN A 257 -22.69 -7.63 -10.19
C GLN A 257 -21.98 -7.25 -11.52
N ASN A 258 -21.39 -6.05 -11.61
CA ASN A 258 -20.73 -5.45 -12.74
C ASN A 258 -19.22 -5.23 -12.63
N LEU A 259 -18.60 -5.40 -11.46
CA LEU A 259 -17.15 -5.44 -11.39
C LEU A 259 -16.70 -6.85 -11.78
N LYS A 260 -16.33 -7.02 -13.06
CA LYS A 260 -15.77 -8.26 -13.61
C LYS A 260 -14.35 -8.51 -13.07
N TYR A 261 -14.20 -8.61 -11.74
CA TYR A 261 -12.96 -9.06 -11.13
C TYR A 261 -13.14 -10.53 -10.71
N GLY A 262 -12.55 -11.42 -11.54
CA GLY A 262 -12.21 -12.78 -11.13
C GLY A 262 -13.40 -13.69 -10.81
N LYS A 263 -14.15 -14.13 -11.85
CA LYS A 263 -14.98 -15.35 -11.72
C LYS A 263 -14.15 -16.64 -11.58
N ASP A 264 -12.80 -16.53 -11.59
CA ASP A 264 -11.85 -17.65 -11.60
C ASP A 264 -10.92 -17.66 -10.37
N ILE A 265 -11.36 -17.20 -9.17
CA ILE A 265 -10.64 -17.33 -7.90
C ILE A 265 -11.25 -18.44 -7.05
#